data_1ff05d5f84f124abb6f5783fa50730c2
#
_entry.id   1ff05d5f84f124abb6f5783fa50730c2
#
_cell.length_a   1.000
_cell.length_b   1.000
_cell.length_c   1.000
_cell.angle_alpha   90.00
_cell.angle_beta   90.00
_cell.angle_gamma   90.00
#
_symmetry.space_group_name_H-M   'P 1'
#
loop_
_entity.id
_entity.type
_entity.pdbx_description
1 polymer ?
#
loop_
_entity_poly.entity_id
_entity_poly.type
_entity_poly.pdbx_seq_one_letter_code
_entity_poly.pdbx_strand_id
1 'polypeptide(L)'
;MKNTTRIVWMLAVLSTFAVAANAQAAGKSAEDGASTPPAVMEIAQATRVIRGEFGLFSEDADGGEPHFVRSKTVPLVPGQSYGWVIAVRSNQQRIHWREELTLPASPVTWGAPETQGRRALSDDGRVAITEREVDLGDGLIYNAWDVAAGDPQGRYRIRVFVEGTLAKVFEFDVR
;
A
#
# COMPACT_ATOMS: atom_id res chain seq x y z
N MET A 1 -8.93 -2.37 31.32
CA MET A 1 -8.72 -3.25 30.17
C MET A 1 -9.55 -2.68 29.05
N LYS A 2 -8.98 -1.92 28.13
CA LYS A 2 -9.66 -1.32 26.98
C LYS A 2 -9.26 -2.10 25.75
N ASN A 3 -10.21 -2.79 25.14
CA ASN A 3 -10.04 -3.52 23.89
C ASN A 3 -9.73 -2.52 22.78
N THR A 4 -8.56 -2.63 22.17
CA THR A 4 -8.23 -1.91 20.94
C THR A 4 -8.92 -2.63 19.79
N THR A 5 -10.03 -2.08 19.36
CA THR A 5 -10.80 -2.56 18.19
C THR A 5 -9.97 -2.27 16.94
N ARG A 6 -9.61 -3.34 16.22
CA ARG A 6 -8.94 -3.29 14.93
C ARG A 6 -9.94 -2.86 13.88
N ILE A 7 -9.71 -1.73 13.24
CA ILE A 7 -10.53 -1.26 12.13
C ILE A 7 -10.04 -1.91 10.86
N VAL A 8 -10.89 -2.76 10.29
CA VAL A 8 -10.71 -3.36 8.96
C VAL A 8 -11.35 -2.40 7.96
N TRP A 9 -10.53 -1.76 7.15
CA TRP A 9 -11.00 -0.89 6.08
C TRP A 9 -11.49 -1.74 4.91
N MET A 10 -12.79 -1.69 4.65
CA MET A 10 -13.43 -2.32 3.50
C MET A 10 -13.99 -1.21 2.60
N LEU A 11 -13.20 -0.80 1.59
CA LEU A 11 -13.69 0.07 0.53
C LEU A 11 -14.47 -0.79 -0.48
N ALA A 12 -15.79 -0.68 -0.47
CA ALA A 12 -16.66 -1.24 -1.50
C ALA A 12 -17.00 -0.14 -2.51
N VAL A 13 -16.39 -0.18 -3.68
CA VAL A 13 -16.85 0.58 -4.84
C VAL A 13 -17.49 -0.38 -5.83
N LEU A 14 -18.82 -0.33 -5.91
CA LEU A 14 -19.58 -0.99 -6.98
C LEU A 14 -19.40 -0.20 -8.28
N SER A 15 -18.72 -0.80 -9.26
CA SER A 15 -18.75 -0.34 -10.64
C SER A 15 -19.36 -1.44 -11.52
N THR A 16 -20.61 -1.24 -11.91
CA THR A 16 -21.30 -2.07 -12.90
C THR A 16 -20.77 -1.77 -14.29
N PHE A 17 -20.10 -2.74 -14.93
CA PHE A 17 -19.86 -2.69 -16.36
C PHE A 17 -20.70 -3.75 -17.05
N ALA A 18 -21.54 -3.27 -17.97
CA ALA A 18 -22.36 -4.09 -18.86
C ALA A 18 -21.47 -4.76 -19.92
N VAL A 19 -21.59 -6.09 -20.04
CA VAL A 19 -21.00 -6.88 -21.12
C VAL A 19 -21.99 -6.88 -22.28
N ALA A 20 -21.59 -6.35 -23.41
CA ALA A 20 -22.28 -6.56 -24.69
C ALA A 20 -21.67 -7.77 -25.39
N ALA A 21 -22.46 -8.83 -25.49
CA ALA A 21 -22.16 -9.99 -26.33
C ALA A 21 -22.46 -9.67 -27.78
N ASN A 22 -21.53 -9.96 -28.67
CA ASN A 22 -21.82 -10.06 -30.11
C ASN A 22 -21.33 -11.42 -30.61
N ALA A 23 -22.30 -12.24 -31.01
CA ALA A 23 -22.09 -13.52 -31.72
C ALA A 23 -22.33 -13.29 -33.20
N GLN A 24 -21.54 -13.94 -34.04
CA GLN A 24 -21.82 -14.42 -35.45
C GLN A 24 -20.52 -14.54 -36.21
N ALA A 25 -20.27 -15.46 -37.07
CA ALA A 25 -20.91 -16.66 -37.61
C ALA A 25 -19.85 -17.42 -38.39
N ALA A 26 -20.14 -18.66 -38.66
CA ALA A 26 -19.31 -19.66 -39.35
C ALA A 26 -18.89 -19.28 -40.77
N GLY A 27 -17.67 -19.66 -41.14
CA GLY A 27 -17.18 -19.71 -42.52
C GLY A 27 -16.04 -20.74 -42.62
N LYS A 28 -16.22 -21.70 -43.50
CA LYS A 28 -15.56 -22.99 -43.70
C LYS A 28 -14.39 -22.87 -44.69
N SER A 29 -13.39 -23.73 -44.54
CA SER A 29 -12.47 -24.33 -45.51
C SER A 29 -11.02 -23.83 -45.59
N ALA A 30 -10.16 -24.70 -45.18
CA ALA A 30 -9.12 -25.45 -45.91
C ALA A 30 -7.77 -24.76 -46.18
N GLU A 31 -6.78 -25.52 -45.77
CA GLU A 31 -5.45 -25.77 -46.33
C GLU A 31 -4.26 -24.90 -45.89
N ASP A 32 -3.45 -25.60 -45.13
CA ASP A 32 -2.02 -25.83 -45.29
C ASP A 32 -1.08 -24.61 -45.30
N GLY A 33 -0.34 -24.51 -44.25
CA GLY A 33 0.76 -23.61 -44.08
C GLY A 33 1.10 -23.50 -42.60
N ALA A 34 1.98 -24.38 -42.10
CA ALA A 34 2.50 -24.29 -40.74
C ALA A 34 3.30 -22.99 -40.57
N SER A 35 2.55 -21.89 -40.40
CA SER A 35 3.08 -20.64 -39.89
C SER A 35 2.87 -20.68 -38.39
N THR A 36 3.90 -21.06 -37.64
CA THR A 36 3.96 -20.83 -36.19
C THR A 36 3.62 -19.36 -36.00
N PRO A 37 2.52 -19.02 -35.31
CA PRO A 37 2.28 -17.63 -34.98
C PRO A 37 3.50 -17.12 -34.23
N PRO A 38 4.00 -15.89 -34.52
CA PRO A 38 5.04 -15.32 -33.68
C PRO A 38 4.47 -15.34 -32.27
N ALA A 39 5.22 -15.96 -31.36
CA ALA A 39 4.92 -15.89 -29.93
C ALA A 39 4.76 -14.39 -29.64
N VAL A 40 3.51 -13.97 -29.43
CA VAL A 40 3.22 -12.66 -28.88
C VAL A 40 3.90 -12.70 -27.54
N MET A 41 5.11 -12.14 -27.46
CA MET A 41 5.73 -11.83 -26.19
C MET A 41 4.73 -10.90 -25.50
N GLU A 42 3.92 -11.51 -24.64
CA GLU A 42 3.11 -10.77 -23.69
C GLU A 42 4.12 -9.97 -22.88
N ILE A 43 4.27 -8.71 -23.24
CA ILE A 43 5.09 -7.77 -22.49
C ILE A 43 4.38 -7.69 -21.16
N ALA A 44 4.83 -8.47 -20.21
CA ALA A 44 4.38 -8.40 -18.83
C ALA A 44 4.51 -6.91 -18.45
N GLN A 45 3.38 -6.22 -18.34
CA GLN A 45 3.39 -4.82 -17.95
C GLN A 45 3.96 -4.79 -16.55
N ALA A 46 5.23 -4.40 -16.47
CA ALA A 46 5.93 -4.28 -15.20
C ALA A 46 5.10 -3.39 -14.27
N THR A 47 5.00 -3.78 -13.02
CA THR A 47 4.38 -2.97 -11.98
C THR A 47 4.98 -1.57 -11.99
N ARG A 48 4.12 -0.55 -12.11
CA ARG A 48 4.53 0.84 -12.23
C ARG A 48 3.90 1.69 -11.14
N VAL A 49 4.74 2.37 -10.37
CA VAL A 49 4.32 3.39 -9.41
C VAL A 49 3.95 4.67 -10.18
N ILE A 50 2.72 5.12 -10.01
CA ILE A 50 2.20 6.33 -10.67
C ILE A 50 2.43 7.56 -9.79
N ARG A 51 2.04 7.48 -8.51
CA ARG A 51 2.14 8.56 -7.54
C ARG A 51 2.27 7.97 -6.15
N GLY A 52 2.92 8.70 -5.24
CA GLY A 52 2.95 8.36 -3.83
C GLY A 52 2.92 9.61 -2.99
N GLU A 53 2.13 9.60 -1.94
CA GLU A 53 1.90 10.72 -1.03
C GLU A 53 2.01 10.26 0.40
N PHE A 54 2.46 11.17 1.27
CA PHE A 54 2.54 10.99 2.71
C PHE A 54 1.65 12.03 3.39
N GLY A 55 1.03 11.64 4.50
CA GLY A 55 0.15 12.54 5.26
C GLY A 55 -0.43 11.92 6.52
N LEU A 56 -1.47 12.58 7.00
CA LEU A 56 -2.24 12.20 8.17
C LEU A 56 -3.51 11.51 7.72
N PHE A 57 -3.89 10.48 8.47
CA PHE A 57 -5.21 9.88 8.37
C PHE A 57 -6.06 10.38 9.55
N SER A 58 -7.30 10.68 9.28
CA SER A 58 -8.30 11.02 10.30
C SER A 58 -9.60 10.29 9.99
N GLU A 59 -10.31 9.93 11.03
CA GLU A 59 -11.70 9.47 10.95
C GLU A 59 -12.61 10.64 11.30
N ASP A 60 -13.73 10.76 10.61
CA ASP A 60 -14.77 11.67 11.05
C ASP A 60 -15.35 11.20 12.38
N ALA A 61 -15.69 12.14 13.25
CA ALA A 61 -16.28 11.87 14.56
C ALA A 61 -17.56 11.03 14.47
N ASP A 62 -18.22 11.05 13.33
CA ASP A 62 -19.49 10.35 13.05
C ASP A 62 -19.28 9.01 12.31
N GLY A 63 -18.04 8.51 12.20
CA GLY A 63 -17.73 7.25 11.52
C GLY A 63 -17.82 7.34 9.99
N GLY A 64 -17.60 8.52 9.44
CA GLY A 64 -17.53 8.77 7.99
C GLY A 64 -16.29 8.14 7.33
N GLU A 65 -16.13 8.38 6.03
CA GLU A 65 -14.98 7.88 5.30
C GLU A 65 -13.69 8.51 5.83
N PRO A 66 -12.59 7.72 5.91
CA PRO A 66 -11.32 8.23 6.38
C PRO A 66 -10.77 9.30 5.43
N HIS A 67 -10.36 10.40 6.00
CA HIS A 67 -9.73 11.48 5.27
C HIS A 67 -8.21 11.34 5.30
N PHE A 68 -7.58 11.55 4.14
CA PHE A 68 -6.15 11.64 4.00
C PHE A 68 -5.75 13.08 3.68
N VAL A 69 -4.96 13.68 4.55
CA VAL A 69 -4.46 15.05 4.39
C VAL A 69 -2.94 15.02 4.24
N ARG A 70 -2.43 15.50 3.12
CA ARG A 70 -0.98 15.60 2.89
C ARG A 70 -0.33 16.47 3.95
N SER A 71 0.72 15.96 4.57
CA SER A 71 1.50 16.69 5.56
C SER A 71 2.95 16.20 5.56
N LYS A 72 3.87 17.08 5.92
CA LYS A 72 5.26 16.73 6.26
C LYS A 72 5.54 16.85 7.75
N THR A 73 4.50 17.13 8.53
CA THR A 73 4.56 17.20 9.98
C THR A 73 3.47 16.31 10.56
N VAL A 74 3.85 15.50 11.51
CA VAL A 74 2.95 14.64 12.30
C VAL A 74 2.93 15.20 13.73
N PRO A 75 1.74 15.58 14.24
CA PRO A 75 1.62 15.94 15.65
C PRO A 75 2.02 14.77 16.57
N LEU A 76 2.88 15.04 17.56
CA LEU A 76 3.30 14.04 18.56
C LEU A 76 2.19 13.84 19.60
N VAL A 77 1.02 13.42 19.13
CA VAL A 77 -0.16 13.16 19.94
C VAL A 77 -0.50 11.67 19.84
N PRO A 78 -0.50 10.92 20.96
CA PRO A 78 -0.84 9.49 20.93
C PRO A 78 -2.18 9.24 20.24
N GLY A 79 -2.18 8.30 19.29
CA GLY A 79 -3.35 7.98 18.46
C GLY A 79 -3.46 8.78 17.16
N GLN A 80 -2.59 9.77 16.92
CA GLN A 80 -2.54 10.43 15.61
C GLN A 80 -2.06 9.44 14.55
N SER A 81 -2.90 9.15 13.59
CA SER A 81 -2.58 8.25 12.48
C SER A 81 -1.87 9.00 11.35
N TYR A 82 -0.82 8.40 10.80
CA TYR A 82 -0.02 8.93 9.71
C TYR A 82 0.50 7.81 8.82
N GLY A 83 0.83 8.13 7.58
CA GLY A 83 1.37 7.11 6.66
C GLY A 83 1.39 7.57 5.22
N TRP A 84 1.37 6.59 4.33
CA TRP A 84 1.50 6.84 2.90
C TRP A 84 0.42 6.11 2.10
N VAL A 85 0.13 6.69 0.92
CA VAL A 85 -0.72 6.11 -0.13
C VAL A 85 0.06 6.15 -1.43
N ILE A 86 0.12 5.03 -2.14
CA ILE A 86 0.81 4.90 -3.43
C ILE A 86 -0.17 4.35 -4.46
N ALA A 87 -0.30 5.06 -5.59
CA ALA A 87 -1.02 4.60 -6.75
C ALA A 87 -0.09 3.74 -7.61
N VAL A 88 -0.55 2.54 -7.93
CA VAL A 88 0.19 1.52 -8.69
C VAL A 88 -0.64 1.09 -9.91
N ARG A 89 0.00 0.89 -11.03
CA ARG A 89 -0.58 0.23 -12.20
C ARG A 89 0.18 -1.08 -12.44
N SER A 90 -0.55 -2.19 -12.48
CA SER A 90 -0.01 -3.52 -12.72
C SER A 90 -1.06 -4.39 -13.41
N ASN A 91 -0.63 -5.44 -14.09
CA ASN A 91 -1.49 -6.55 -14.52
C ASN A 91 -1.60 -7.65 -13.47
N GLN A 92 -0.86 -7.54 -12.38
CA GLN A 92 -0.93 -8.47 -11.26
C GLN A 92 -2.13 -8.12 -10.37
N GLN A 93 -2.84 -9.14 -9.90
CA GLN A 93 -3.94 -8.96 -8.95
C GLN A 93 -3.44 -8.68 -7.53
N ARG A 94 -2.25 -9.18 -7.19
CA ARG A 94 -1.62 -9.01 -5.89
C ARG A 94 -0.28 -8.32 -6.04
N ILE A 95 0.04 -7.45 -5.07
CA ILE A 95 1.28 -6.67 -5.03
C ILE A 95 1.98 -6.92 -3.71
N HIS A 96 3.25 -7.23 -3.79
CA HIS A 96 4.14 -7.27 -2.63
C HIS A 96 4.75 -5.88 -2.41
N TRP A 97 4.61 -5.38 -1.18
CA TRP A 97 5.31 -4.17 -0.78
C TRP A 97 6.07 -4.38 0.53
N ARG A 98 7.14 -3.62 0.67
CA ARG A 98 7.96 -3.56 1.87
C ARG A 98 8.19 -2.11 2.26
N GLU A 99 8.05 -1.83 3.55
CA GLU A 99 8.32 -0.53 4.14
C GLU A 99 9.47 -0.64 5.14
N GLU A 100 10.31 0.39 5.18
CA GLU A 100 11.31 0.61 6.22
C GLU A 100 11.01 1.95 6.89
N LEU A 101 10.45 1.93 8.10
CA LEU A 101 10.26 3.12 8.92
C LEU A 101 11.46 3.31 9.83
N THR A 102 12.16 4.43 9.69
CA THR A 102 13.32 4.81 10.51
C THR A 102 12.96 5.98 11.43
N LEU A 103 13.20 5.82 12.72
CA LEU A 103 13.00 6.82 13.76
C LEU A 103 14.33 7.50 14.14
N PRO A 104 14.30 8.71 14.69
CA PRO A 104 15.51 9.41 15.17
C PRO A 104 16.15 8.74 16.40
N ALA A 105 15.35 8.03 17.19
CA ALA A 105 15.78 7.22 18.34
C ALA A 105 14.88 5.99 18.47
N SER A 106 15.27 5.03 19.29
CA SER A 106 14.44 3.86 19.61
C SER A 106 13.19 4.30 20.38
N PRO A 107 11.98 3.89 19.96
CA PRO A 107 10.76 4.20 20.69
C PRO A 107 10.65 3.31 21.96
N VAL A 108 9.76 3.68 22.86
CA VAL A 108 9.45 2.87 24.05
C VAL A 108 8.77 1.55 23.64
N THR A 109 7.99 1.58 22.56
CA THR A 109 7.28 0.41 22.04
C THR A 109 7.04 0.53 20.53
N TRP A 110 7.04 -0.61 19.84
CA TRP A 110 6.60 -0.73 18.46
C TRP A 110 5.14 -1.20 18.34
N GLY A 111 4.40 -1.20 19.44
CA GLY A 111 3.02 -1.65 19.48
C GLY A 111 2.86 -3.18 19.38
N ALA A 112 1.67 -3.62 19.01
CA ALA A 112 1.37 -5.04 18.84
C ALA A 112 2.10 -5.63 17.63
N PRO A 113 2.41 -6.95 17.65
CA PRO A 113 2.95 -7.65 16.49
C PRO A 113 2.05 -7.50 15.26
N GLU A 114 2.68 -7.50 14.09
CA GLU A 114 1.97 -7.48 12.81
C GLU A 114 1.17 -8.78 12.63
N THR A 115 -0.07 -8.67 12.15
CA THR A 115 -0.95 -9.83 11.96
C THR A 115 -1.30 -10.08 10.48
N GLN A 116 -1.02 -9.10 9.60
CA GLN A 116 -1.27 -9.19 8.17
C GLN A 116 0.03 -9.02 7.39
N GLY A 117 0.99 -9.92 7.61
CA GLY A 117 2.30 -9.83 7.00
C GLY A 117 3.40 -10.10 8.02
N ARG A 118 4.57 -9.53 7.78
CA ARG A 118 5.74 -9.70 8.63
C ARG A 118 6.28 -8.34 9.06
N ARG A 119 6.65 -8.24 10.33
CA ARG A 119 7.43 -7.11 10.86
C ARG A 119 8.72 -7.62 11.48
N ALA A 120 9.82 -6.98 11.15
CA ALA A 120 11.12 -7.15 11.79
C ALA A 120 11.62 -5.81 12.30
N LEU A 121 12.45 -5.84 13.34
CA LEU A 121 13.08 -4.65 13.91
C LEU A 121 14.59 -4.76 13.74
N SER A 122 15.26 -3.61 13.57
CA SER A 122 16.71 -3.53 13.64
C SER A 122 17.23 -3.79 15.06
N ASP A 123 18.49 -4.18 15.19
CA ASP A 123 19.11 -4.50 16.49
C ASP A 123 19.11 -3.29 17.46
N ASP A 124 19.23 -2.07 16.91
CA ASP A 124 19.16 -0.83 17.68
C ASP A 124 17.71 -0.36 17.96
N GLY A 125 16.72 -1.12 17.52
CA GLY A 125 15.30 -0.83 17.71
C GLY A 125 14.78 0.44 17.00
N ARG A 126 15.56 1.05 16.09
CA ARG A 126 15.19 2.32 15.44
C ARG A 126 14.51 2.14 14.11
N VAL A 127 14.57 0.95 13.53
CA VAL A 127 13.98 0.67 12.21
C VAL A 127 12.97 -0.47 12.34
N ALA A 128 11.75 -0.23 11.86
CA ALA A 128 10.79 -1.29 11.61
C ALA A 128 10.72 -1.58 10.11
N ILE A 129 10.82 -2.86 9.76
CA ILE A 129 10.63 -3.37 8.41
C ILE A 129 9.31 -4.11 8.38
N THR A 130 8.37 -3.64 7.59
CA THR A 130 7.05 -4.27 7.41
C THR A 130 6.93 -4.75 5.97
N GLU A 131 6.50 -5.99 5.78
CA GLU A 131 6.27 -6.60 4.47
C GLU A 131 4.85 -7.15 4.41
N ARG A 132 4.16 -6.88 3.31
CA ARG A 132 2.81 -7.40 3.05
C ARG A 132 2.62 -7.72 1.57
N GLU A 133 1.76 -8.68 1.33
CA GLU A 133 1.17 -8.93 0.02
C GLU A 133 -0.32 -8.56 0.11
N VAL A 134 -0.77 -7.69 -0.79
CA VAL A 134 -2.13 -7.15 -0.78
C VAL A 134 -2.78 -7.28 -2.15
N ASP A 135 -4.10 -7.39 -2.19
CA ASP A 135 -4.86 -7.31 -3.43
C ASP A 135 -4.82 -5.86 -3.94
N LEU A 136 -4.46 -5.69 -5.23
CA LEU A 136 -4.28 -4.36 -5.80
C LEU A 136 -5.60 -3.59 -5.97
N GLY A 137 -6.71 -4.30 -6.16
CA GLY A 137 -8.05 -3.69 -6.22
C GLY A 137 -8.15 -2.50 -7.16
N ASP A 138 -8.34 -1.32 -6.59
CA ASP A 138 -8.48 -0.03 -7.29
C ASP A 138 -7.14 0.60 -7.70
N GLY A 139 -6.04 -0.09 -7.52
CA GLY A 139 -4.70 0.39 -7.84
C GLY A 139 -4.06 1.23 -6.75
N LEU A 140 -4.60 1.22 -5.54
CA LEU A 140 -4.02 1.91 -4.38
C LEU A 140 -3.48 0.90 -3.37
N ILE A 141 -2.27 1.17 -2.90
CA ILE A 141 -1.68 0.51 -1.73
C ILE A 141 -1.36 1.57 -0.68
N TYR A 142 -1.46 1.22 0.59
CA TYR A 142 -1.19 2.15 1.69
C TYR A 142 -0.73 1.42 2.95
N ASN A 143 -0.10 2.16 3.84
CA ASN A 143 0.16 1.74 5.21
C ASN A 143 0.02 2.94 6.14
N ALA A 144 -0.46 2.67 7.36
CA ALA A 144 -0.62 3.67 8.40
C ALA A 144 0.02 3.20 9.70
N TRP A 145 0.53 4.16 10.45
CA TRP A 145 1.08 4.05 11.79
C TRP A 145 0.35 5.02 12.71
N ASP A 146 0.25 4.67 13.96
CA ASP A 146 -0.25 5.58 14.98
C ASP A 146 0.89 6.02 15.88
N VAL A 147 0.92 7.30 16.23
CA VAL A 147 1.82 7.83 17.24
C VAL A 147 1.54 7.12 18.56
N ALA A 148 2.56 6.51 19.15
CA ALA A 148 2.48 5.87 20.44
C ALA A 148 3.00 6.79 21.55
N ALA A 149 2.56 6.55 22.78
CA ALA A 149 3.14 7.23 23.94
C ALA A 149 4.61 6.83 24.09
N GLY A 150 5.51 7.81 24.09
CA GLY A 150 6.95 7.59 24.15
C GLY A 150 7.64 7.48 22.80
N ASP A 151 6.95 7.77 21.71
CA ASP A 151 7.59 7.94 20.43
C ASP A 151 8.55 9.14 20.45
N PRO A 152 9.75 9.01 19.83
CA PRO A 152 10.73 10.07 19.86
C PRO A 152 10.31 11.23 18.95
N GLN A 153 10.47 12.46 19.45
CA GLN A 153 10.37 13.65 18.62
C GLN A 153 11.53 13.72 17.63
N GLY A 154 11.28 14.16 16.38
CA GLY A 154 12.35 14.44 15.42
C GLY A 154 12.00 14.06 14.00
N ARG A 155 13.05 13.90 13.17
CA ARG A 155 12.90 13.55 11.77
C ARG A 155 12.80 12.04 11.58
N TYR A 156 11.75 11.63 10.91
CA TYR A 156 11.46 10.25 10.53
C TYR A 156 11.66 10.08 9.02
N ARG A 157 11.90 8.85 8.62
CA ARG A 157 11.99 8.48 7.20
C ARG A 157 11.29 7.16 6.94
N ILE A 158 10.48 7.13 5.88
CA ILE A 158 9.87 5.92 5.34
C ILE A 158 10.46 5.67 3.95
N ARG A 159 10.93 4.44 3.70
CA ARG A 159 11.27 3.93 2.37
C ARG A 159 10.27 2.86 2.00
N VAL A 160 9.61 3.01 0.86
CA VAL A 160 8.64 2.02 0.36
C VAL A 160 9.18 1.37 -0.89
N PHE A 161 9.17 0.06 -0.90
CA PHE A 161 9.52 -0.77 -2.05
C PHE A 161 8.26 -1.46 -2.55
N VAL A 162 8.09 -1.52 -3.86
CA VAL A 162 7.01 -2.23 -4.54
C VAL A 162 7.67 -3.24 -5.47
N GLU A 163 7.30 -4.51 -5.36
CA GLU A 163 7.93 -5.61 -6.11
C GLU A 163 9.47 -5.57 -6.03
N GLY A 164 10.00 -5.33 -4.82
CA GLY A 164 11.43 -5.25 -4.56
C GLY A 164 12.13 -3.97 -5.05
N THR A 165 11.45 -3.10 -5.80
CA THR A 165 12.01 -1.85 -6.33
C THR A 165 11.66 -0.67 -5.43
N LEU A 166 12.64 0.19 -5.12
CA LEU A 166 12.38 1.41 -4.34
C LEU A 166 11.40 2.31 -5.08
N ALA A 167 10.20 2.44 -4.53
CA ALA A 167 9.09 3.21 -5.08
C ALA A 167 9.11 4.66 -4.62
N LYS A 168 9.24 4.87 -3.29
CA LYS A 168 9.18 6.20 -2.67
C LYS A 168 10.06 6.29 -1.43
N VAL A 169 10.48 7.52 -1.15
CA VAL A 169 11.08 7.92 0.13
C VAL A 169 10.29 9.12 0.65
N PHE A 170 9.84 9.03 1.89
CA PHE A 170 9.15 10.12 2.58
C PHE A 170 9.98 10.52 3.80
N GLU A 171 10.23 11.81 3.95
CA GLU A 171 10.85 12.40 5.14
C GLU A 171 9.89 13.40 5.75
N PHE A 172 9.69 13.31 7.06
CA PHE A 172 8.74 14.13 7.80
C PHE A 172 9.22 14.37 9.23
N ASP A 173 8.64 15.36 9.88
CA ASP A 173 8.95 15.71 11.26
C ASP A 173 7.79 15.30 12.18
N VAL A 174 8.11 14.63 13.28
CA VAL A 174 7.19 14.32 14.38
C VAL A 174 7.46 15.28 15.53
N ARG A 175 6.46 16.11 15.91
CA ARG A 175 6.62 17.18 16.89
C ARG A 175 5.31 17.64 17.54
#